data_b21e1f00aac642bf59624e98a2c4da1f
#
_entry.id   b21e1f00aac642bf59624e98a2c4da1f
#
_cell.length_a   1.000
_cell.length_b   1.000
_cell.length_c   1.000
_cell.angle_alpha   90.00
_cell.angle_beta   90.00
_cell.angle_gamma   90.00
#
_symmetry.space_group_name_H-M   'P 1'
#
loop_
_entity.id
_entity.type
_entity.pdbx_description
1 polymer ?
#
loop_
_entity_poly.entity_id
_entity_poly.type
_entity_poly.pdbx_seq_one_letter_code
_entity_poly.pdbx_strand_id
1 'polypeptide(L)'
;VLCHKQPNYNAMQQEEAEILALKALSYLAGIDEMMDRFAALSGIGTGDILERAQDPEMLAGVLDFFLFDEALLTEFCDAHEINPEHPAQARMALPGGDLPHWT
;
A
#
# COMPACT_ATOMS: atom_id res chain seq x y z
N VAL A 1 -24.02 -3.81 -22.01
CA VAL A 1 -23.33 -4.30 -22.22
C VAL A 1 -22.10 -3.91 -21.77
N LEU A 2 -21.43 -3.50 -22.19
CA LEU A 2 -20.23 -3.23 -21.84
C LEU A 2 -20.18 -2.29 -20.81
N CYS A 3 -20.86 -1.40 -20.78
CA CYS A 3 -20.71 -0.37 -19.83
C CYS A 3 -20.92 -0.92 -18.47
N HIS A 4 -21.58 -1.96 -18.42
CA HIS A 4 -21.80 -2.44 -17.13
C HIS A 4 -20.56 -2.88 -16.45
N LYS A 5 -19.55 -3.06 -17.12
CA LYS A 5 -18.43 -3.50 -16.44
C LYS A 5 -17.79 -2.41 -15.72
N GLN A 6 -18.33 -1.26 -15.65
CA GLN A 6 -17.71 -0.19 -14.98
C GLN A 6 -18.44 0.29 -13.75
N PRO A 7 -19.06 -0.53 -13.02
CA PRO A 7 -19.80 -0.04 -11.86
C PRO A 7 -18.86 0.50 -10.82
N ASN A 8 -17.65 0.03 -10.80
CA ASN A 8 -16.73 0.46 -9.77
C ASN A 8 -15.58 1.22 -10.32
N TYR A 9 -15.83 2.08 -11.28
CA TYR A 9 -14.68 2.75 -11.84
C TYR A 9 -14.01 3.66 -10.82
N ASN A 10 -14.68 3.93 -9.70
CA ASN A 10 -14.02 4.69 -8.65
C ASN A 10 -13.28 3.81 -7.68
N ALA A 11 -13.44 2.52 -7.80
CA ALA A 11 -12.80 1.59 -6.90
C ALA A 11 -11.63 0.94 -7.61
N MET A 12 -10.52 0.84 -6.90
CA MET A 12 -9.35 0.20 -7.43
C MET A 12 -9.51 -1.30 -7.30
N GLN A 13 -9.08 -2.03 -8.30
CA GLN A 13 -9.11 -3.47 -8.24
C GLN A 13 -7.96 -3.98 -7.40
N GLN A 14 -8.12 -5.17 -6.84
CA GLN A 14 -7.10 -5.71 -5.95
C GLN A 14 -5.76 -5.84 -6.66
N GLU A 15 -5.78 -6.25 -7.91
CA GLU A 15 -4.56 -6.38 -8.68
C GLU A 15 -3.80 -5.06 -8.79
N GLU A 16 -4.53 -4.01 -9.07
CA GLU A 16 -3.94 -2.69 -9.17
C GLU A 16 -3.43 -2.22 -7.83
N ALA A 17 -4.18 -2.55 -6.77
CA ALA A 17 -3.78 -2.19 -5.43
C ALA A 17 -2.48 -2.88 -5.04
N GLU A 18 -2.33 -4.13 -5.42
CA GLU A 18 -1.12 -4.88 -5.13
C GLU A 18 0.07 -4.30 -5.86
N ILE A 19 -0.13 -3.90 -7.10
CA ILE A 19 0.95 -3.29 -7.87
C ILE A 19 1.38 -1.98 -7.23
N LEU A 20 0.42 -1.17 -6.82
CA LEU A 20 0.74 0.09 -6.18
C LEU A 20 1.47 -0.14 -4.87
N ALA A 21 1.01 -1.12 -4.09
CA ALA A 21 1.65 -1.42 -2.83
C ALA A 21 3.06 -1.96 -3.02
N LEU A 22 3.29 -2.72 -4.09
CA LEU A 22 4.64 -3.18 -4.40
C LEU A 22 5.55 -2.03 -4.75
N LYS A 23 5.05 -1.04 -5.47
CA LYS A 23 5.83 0.15 -5.75
C LYS A 23 6.16 0.88 -4.46
N ALA A 24 5.20 0.95 -3.55
CA ALA A 24 5.43 1.59 -2.26
C ALA A 24 6.48 0.84 -1.47
N LEU A 25 6.39 -0.48 -1.45
CA LEU A 25 7.38 -1.28 -0.74
C LEU A 25 8.77 -1.11 -1.33
N SER A 26 8.85 -1.05 -2.64
CA SER A 26 10.11 -0.84 -3.33
C SER A 26 10.72 0.51 -2.95
N TYR A 27 9.88 1.52 -2.91
CA TYR A 27 10.33 2.86 -2.52
C TYR A 27 10.82 2.85 -1.07
N LEU A 28 10.05 2.18 -0.21
CA LEU A 28 10.39 2.07 1.20
C LEU A 28 11.71 1.35 1.39
N ALA A 29 11.92 0.27 0.66
CA ALA A 29 13.14 -0.51 0.76
C ALA A 29 14.38 0.28 0.36
N GLY A 30 14.20 1.31 -0.43
CA GLY A 30 15.31 2.16 -0.82
C GLY A 30 15.71 3.17 0.24
N ILE A 31 14.93 3.27 1.32
CA ILE A 31 15.22 4.20 2.41
C ILE A 31 15.39 3.37 3.66
N ASP A 32 16.64 3.07 4.01
CA ASP A 32 16.94 2.14 5.10
C ASP A 32 16.22 2.51 6.39
N GLU A 33 16.23 3.77 6.73
CA GLU A 33 15.61 4.24 7.95
C GLU A 33 14.13 3.92 7.99
N MET A 34 13.46 4.12 6.88
CA MET A 34 12.03 3.88 6.79
C MET A 34 11.72 2.40 6.80
N MET A 35 12.56 1.60 6.13
CA MET A 35 12.38 0.17 6.14
C MET A 35 12.52 -0.38 7.55
N ASP A 36 13.50 0.12 8.29
CA ASP A 36 13.70 -0.30 9.66
C ASP A 36 12.51 0.08 10.52
N ARG A 37 11.96 1.27 10.29
CA ARG A 37 10.81 1.72 11.06
C ARG A 37 9.59 0.85 10.76
N PHE A 38 9.40 0.51 9.50
CA PHE A 38 8.27 -0.34 9.13
C PHE A 38 8.44 -1.72 9.75
N ALA A 39 9.65 -2.25 9.75
CA ALA A 39 9.92 -3.55 10.36
C ALA A 39 9.60 -3.51 11.85
N ALA A 40 10.00 -2.44 12.53
CA ALA A 40 9.75 -2.32 13.94
C ALA A 40 8.25 -2.24 14.24
N LEU A 41 7.52 -1.50 13.42
CA LEU A 41 6.08 -1.32 13.65
C LEU A 41 5.29 -2.58 13.31
N SER A 42 5.71 -3.30 12.28
CA SER A 42 5.00 -4.50 11.86
C SER A 42 5.39 -5.72 12.66
N GLY A 43 6.56 -5.68 13.31
CA GLY A 43 7.07 -6.84 14.02
C GLY A 43 7.67 -7.87 13.10
N ILE A 44 7.92 -7.53 11.84
CA ILE A 44 8.46 -8.46 10.86
C ILE A 44 9.85 -7.99 10.49
N GLY A 45 10.81 -8.92 10.43
CA GLY A 45 12.18 -8.57 10.05
C GLY A 45 12.25 -8.07 8.61
N THR A 46 13.25 -7.23 8.33
CA THR A 46 13.36 -6.63 7.01
C THR A 46 13.49 -7.67 5.91
N GLY A 47 14.21 -8.77 6.17
CA GLY A 47 14.33 -9.83 5.18
C GLY A 47 13.02 -10.51 4.92
N ASP A 48 12.23 -10.71 5.97
CA ASP A 48 10.94 -11.36 5.84
C ASP A 48 9.94 -10.48 5.11
N ILE A 49 10.05 -9.17 5.30
CA ILE A 49 9.16 -8.25 4.60
C ILE A 49 9.30 -8.42 3.10
N LEU A 50 10.54 -8.48 2.62
CA LEU A 50 10.78 -8.62 1.18
C LEU A 50 10.34 -9.98 0.67
N GLU A 51 10.48 -11.02 1.49
CA GLU A 51 10.04 -12.34 1.09
C GLU A 51 8.53 -12.44 1.01
N ARG A 52 7.82 -11.61 1.76
CA ARG A 52 6.38 -11.62 1.76
C ARG A 52 5.79 -10.54 0.87
N ALA A 53 6.58 -10.07 -0.09
CA ALA A 53 6.13 -8.95 -0.91
C ALA A 53 4.88 -9.26 -1.72
N GLN A 54 4.51 -10.53 -1.86
CA GLN A 54 3.31 -10.88 -2.60
C GLN A 54 2.12 -11.16 -1.68
N ASP A 55 2.33 -11.09 -0.38
CA ASP A 55 1.25 -11.33 0.58
C ASP A 55 0.35 -10.09 0.63
N PRO A 56 -0.94 -10.23 0.28
CA PRO A 56 -1.82 -9.06 0.27
C PRO A 56 -1.93 -8.37 1.62
N GLU A 57 -1.85 -9.13 2.71
CA GLU A 57 -1.90 -8.52 4.04
C GLU A 57 -0.65 -7.71 4.33
N MET A 58 0.48 -8.19 3.88
CA MET A 58 1.72 -7.44 4.01
C MET A 58 1.64 -6.15 3.21
N LEU A 59 1.14 -6.25 1.99
CA LEU A 59 1.00 -5.08 1.13
C LEU A 59 0.03 -4.06 1.73
N ALA A 60 -1.03 -4.55 2.36
CA ALA A 60 -1.96 -3.66 3.03
C ALA A 60 -1.25 -2.91 4.16
N GLY A 61 -0.39 -3.61 4.90
CA GLY A 61 0.37 -2.98 5.97
C GLY A 61 1.32 -1.92 5.44
N VAL A 62 1.92 -2.16 4.28
CA VAL A 62 2.80 -1.18 3.67
C VAL A 62 2.02 0.09 3.36
N LEU A 63 0.83 -0.05 2.80
CA LEU A 63 0.02 1.13 2.49
C LEU A 63 -0.41 1.85 3.76
N ASP A 64 -0.75 1.12 4.80
CA ASP A 64 -1.09 1.74 6.07
C ASP A 64 0.05 2.59 6.59
N PHE A 65 1.27 2.09 6.47
CA PHE A 65 2.45 2.81 6.93
C PHE A 65 2.58 4.14 6.19
N PHE A 66 2.38 4.11 4.88
CA PHE A 66 2.44 5.33 4.08
C PHE A 66 1.30 6.28 4.43
N LEU A 67 0.12 5.74 4.67
CA LEU A 67 -1.03 6.59 4.97
C LEU A 67 -0.90 7.28 6.32
N PHE A 68 -0.11 6.72 7.23
CA PHE A 68 0.13 7.36 8.51
C PHE A 68 1.18 8.44 8.43
N ASP A 69 2.00 8.45 7.39
CA ASP A 69 3.07 9.42 7.27
C ASP A 69 2.85 10.25 6.00
N GLU A 70 2.21 11.38 6.16
CA GLU A 70 1.85 12.22 5.02
C GLU A 70 3.06 12.68 4.21
N ALA A 71 4.15 12.98 4.89
CA ALA A 71 5.34 13.42 4.17
C ALA A 71 5.89 12.32 3.29
N LEU A 72 5.95 11.10 3.83
CA LEU A 72 6.43 9.95 3.08
C LEU A 72 5.49 9.66 1.92
N LEU A 73 4.20 9.71 2.17
CA LEU A 73 3.20 9.47 1.14
C LEU A 73 3.33 10.46 0.00
N THR A 74 3.47 11.74 0.35
CA THR A 74 3.59 12.78 -0.64
C THR A 74 4.85 12.60 -1.48
N GLU A 75 5.96 12.28 -0.84
CA GLU A 75 7.21 12.07 -1.55
C GLU A 75 7.10 10.89 -2.51
N PHE A 76 6.48 9.83 -2.06
CA PHE A 76 6.31 8.65 -2.88
C PHE A 76 5.42 8.97 -4.09
N CYS A 77 4.31 9.63 -3.85
CA CYS A 77 3.38 9.96 -4.93
C CYS A 77 4.03 10.89 -5.95
N ASP A 78 4.81 11.85 -5.47
CA ASP A 78 5.52 12.76 -6.38
C ASP A 78 6.56 12.01 -7.19
N ALA A 79 7.30 11.13 -6.54
CA ALA A 79 8.38 10.41 -7.21
C ALA A 79 7.87 9.49 -8.30
N HIS A 80 6.68 8.92 -8.10
CA HIS A 80 6.13 7.97 -9.04
C HIS A 80 4.95 8.53 -9.83
N GLU A 81 4.68 9.82 -9.68
CA GLU A 81 3.59 10.48 -10.39
C GLU A 81 2.25 9.76 -10.14
N ILE A 82 1.99 9.50 -8.89
CA ILE A 82 0.79 8.80 -8.47
C ILE A 82 -0.16 9.81 -7.84
N ASN A 83 -1.44 9.69 -8.18
CA ASN A 83 -2.46 10.54 -7.56
C ASN A 83 -2.49 10.24 -6.07
N PRO A 84 -2.40 11.25 -5.20
CA PRO A 84 -2.36 11.02 -3.76
C PRO A 84 -3.56 10.28 -3.19
N GLU A 85 -4.65 10.21 -3.94
CA GLU A 85 -5.83 9.48 -3.49
C GLU A 85 -5.73 7.99 -3.75
N HIS A 86 -4.85 7.60 -4.67
CA HIS A 86 -4.74 6.20 -5.06
C HIS A 86 -4.27 5.29 -3.92
N PRO A 87 -3.32 5.69 -3.09
CA PRO A 87 -2.91 4.80 -1.99
C PRO A 87 -4.05 4.44 -1.05
N ALA A 88 -4.92 5.40 -0.73
CA ALA A 88 -6.05 5.10 0.14
C ALA A 88 -7.02 4.15 -0.56
N GLN A 89 -7.25 4.36 -1.84
CA GLN A 89 -8.12 3.47 -2.61
C GLN A 89 -7.52 2.08 -2.68
N ALA A 90 -6.21 1.99 -2.85
CA ALA A 90 -5.53 0.71 -2.90
C ALA A 90 -5.66 -0.01 -1.57
N ARG A 91 -5.53 0.71 -0.47
CA ARG A 91 -5.65 0.10 0.84
C ARG A 91 -7.03 -0.52 1.03
N MET A 92 -8.06 0.14 0.52
CA MET A 92 -9.41 -0.38 0.66
C MET A 92 -9.66 -1.59 -0.23
N ALA A 93 -8.89 -1.74 -1.29
CA ALA A 93 -9.02 -2.88 -2.18
C ALA A 93 -8.28 -4.10 -1.69
N LEU A 94 -7.50 -3.97 -0.61
CA LEU A 94 -6.74 -5.07 -0.07
C LEU A 94 -7.41 -5.61 1.18
N PRO A 95 -7.07 -6.84 1.60
CA PRO A 95 -7.71 -7.46 2.76
C PRO A 95 -7.62 -6.59 4.00
N GLY A 96 -8.71 -6.51 4.73
CA GLY A 96 -8.76 -5.74 5.95
C GLY A 96 -9.09 -4.28 5.74
N GLY A 97 -9.15 -3.84 4.51
CA GLY A 97 -9.37 -2.43 4.24
C GLY A 97 -10.75 -1.94 4.64
N ASP A 98 -11.71 -2.83 4.62
CA ASP A 98 -13.07 -2.47 4.96
C ASP A 98 -13.42 -2.82 6.40
N LEU A 99 -12.47 -3.25 7.18
CA LEU A 99 -12.73 -3.65 8.54
C LEU A 99 -11.99 -2.77 9.53
N PRO A 100 -12.69 -1.91 10.21
CA PRO A 100 -12.04 -1.05 11.19
C PRO A 100 -11.78 -1.86 12.46
N HIS A 101 -11.04 -2.90 12.33
CA HIS A 101 -10.82 -3.80 13.44
C HIS A 101 -10.03 -3.18 14.58
N TRP A 102 -9.41 -2.07 14.33
CA TRP A 102 -8.68 -1.42 15.40
C TRP A 102 -9.57 -0.51 16.21
N THR A 103 -10.81 -0.40 15.86
CA THR A 103 -11.70 0.44 16.66
C THR A 103 -12.55 -0.40 17.62
#